data_29acf87046505cbb0c776a6785075b7e
#
_entry.id   29acf87046505cbb0c776a6785075b7e
#
_cell.length_a   1.000
_cell.length_b   1.000
_cell.length_c   1.000
_cell.angle_alpha   90.00
_cell.angle_beta   90.00
_cell.angle_gamma   90.00
#
_symmetry.space_group_name_H-M   'P 1'
#
loop_
_entity.id
_entity.type
_entity.pdbx_description
1 polymer ?
#
loop_
_entity_poly.entity_id
_entity_poly.type
_entity_poly.pdbx_seq_one_letter_code
_entity_poly.pdbx_strand_id
1 'polypeptide(L)'
;MKRKGFVVLAVAAVLALGTATMSAWAAEGWAQSGNTWVYYDSNGYKVTNVWKKGADNLWRYLNGNGEMAVNTWLDNTYYMDSNGILVTDKWMKFQETGSSEYKWYYFGSSGKAIMDNWSKINNKWYYFDSNGEMQTGWVLDNMYYCGTDGAMRTGWQKLFPPDSDYDPD
;
A
#
# COMPACT_ATOMS: atom_id res chain seq x y z
N MET A 1 1.48 12.80 25.98
CA MET A 1 0.80 13.01 24.66
C MET A 1 -0.49 12.22 24.67
N LYS A 2 -1.63 12.90 24.64
CA LYS A 2 -2.97 12.28 24.70
C LYS A 2 -3.30 11.69 23.33
N ARG A 3 -3.48 10.37 23.25
CA ARG A 3 -4.04 9.68 22.08
C ARG A 3 -5.48 10.17 21.91
N LYS A 4 -5.78 10.87 20.83
CA LYS A 4 -7.16 11.18 20.44
C LYS A 4 -7.79 9.89 19.94
N GLY A 5 -8.71 9.33 20.76
CA GLY A 5 -9.50 8.18 20.39
C GLY A 5 -10.45 8.50 19.24
N PHE A 6 -10.60 7.56 18.32
CA PHE A 6 -11.60 7.61 17.27
C PHE A 6 -12.99 7.64 17.92
N VAL A 7 -13.78 8.67 17.60
CA VAL A 7 -15.22 8.64 17.87
C VAL A 7 -15.84 7.85 16.73
N VAL A 8 -16.03 6.57 16.95
CA VAL A 8 -16.90 5.74 16.13
C VAL A 8 -18.32 6.07 16.58
N LEU A 9 -19.06 6.82 15.79
CA LEU A 9 -20.52 6.88 15.95
C LEU A 9 -21.09 5.53 15.51
N ALA A 10 -21.11 4.60 16.44
CA ALA A 10 -21.88 3.38 16.30
C ALA A 10 -23.36 3.77 16.46
N VAL A 11 -24.09 3.86 15.36
CA VAL A 11 -25.56 3.83 15.43
C VAL A 11 -25.92 2.40 15.78
N ALA A 12 -26.12 2.14 17.06
CA ALA A 12 -26.70 0.89 17.53
C ALA A 12 -28.14 0.83 17.01
N ALA A 13 -28.43 -0.07 16.06
CA ALA A 13 -29.78 -0.41 15.67
C ALA A 13 -30.39 -1.17 16.83
N VAL A 14 -31.27 -0.52 17.58
CA VAL A 14 -32.14 -1.16 18.55
C VAL A 14 -33.19 -1.98 17.77
N LEU A 15 -33.08 -3.31 17.83
CA LEU A 15 -34.12 -4.21 17.34
C LEU A 15 -35.36 -4.10 18.26
N ALA A 16 -36.27 -3.22 17.90
CA ALA A 16 -37.63 -3.29 18.43
C ALA A 16 -38.44 -4.28 17.58
N LEU A 17 -38.88 -5.39 18.17
CA LEU A 17 -39.82 -6.32 17.59
C LEU A 17 -41.19 -5.61 17.44
N GLY A 18 -41.48 -5.11 16.27
CA GLY A 18 -42.76 -4.53 15.89
C GLY A 18 -42.82 -4.38 14.39
N THR A 19 -43.80 -5.04 13.76
CA THR A 19 -44.06 -5.06 12.32
C THR A 19 -44.30 -3.65 11.75
N ALA A 20 -43.23 -2.94 11.42
CA ALA A 20 -43.27 -1.82 10.51
C ALA A 20 -41.99 -1.93 9.66
N THR A 21 -42.17 -2.13 8.35
CA THR A 21 -41.11 -2.04 7.37
C THR A 21 -40.63 -0.59 7.30
N MET A 22 -39.84 -0.16 8.25
CA MET A 22 -39.03 1.04 8.12
C MET A 22 -37.77 0.62 7.40
N SER A 23 -37.65 1.03 6.16
CA SER A 23 -36.35 1.12 5.47
C SER A 23 -35.50 2.05 6.31
N ALA A 24 -34.71 1.52 7.23
CA ALA A 24 -33.67 2.28 7.90
C ALA A 24 -32.64 2.59 6.81
N TRP A 25 -32.74 3.76 6.23
CA TRP A 25 -31.75 4.28 5.29
C TRP A 25 -30.42 4.34 6.07
N ALA A 26 -29.44 3.58 5.63
CA ALA A 26 -28.12 3.71 6.21
C ALA A 26 -27.65 5.16 5.96
N ALA A 27 -27.23 5.85 7.01
CA ALA A 27 -26.69 7.18 6.85
C ALA A 27 -25.43 7.11 5.95
N GLU A 28 -25.23 8.12 5.11
CA GLU A 28 -24.02 8.22 4.31
C GLU A 28 -22.77 8.11 5.18
N GLY A 29 -21.83 7.26 4.79
CA GLY A 29 -20.55 7.15 5.48
C GLY A 29 -20.06 5.72 5.68
N TRP A 30 -19.01 5.63 6.46
CA TRP A 30 -18.38 4.38 6.85
C TRP A 30 -19.19 3.64 7.91
N ALA A 31 -19.39 2.35 7.70
CA ALA A 31 -20.07 1.46 8.64
C ALA A 31 -19.33 0.13 8.74
N GLN A 32 -19.41 -0.51 9.91
CA GLN A 32 -18.90 -1.85 10.11
C GLN A 32 -19.95 -2.88 9.67
N SER A 33 -19.52 -3.86 8.86
CA SER A 33 -20.36 -4.96 8.40
C SER A 33 -19.61 -6.28 8.62
N GLY A 34 -19.97 -7.02 9.66
CA GLY A 34 -19.21 -8.18 10.11
C GLY A 34 -17.77 -7.78 10.50
N ASN A 35 -16.80 -8.43 9.90
CA ASN A 35 -15.37 -8.17 10.16
C ASN A 35 -14.74 -7.16 9.22
N THR A 36 -15.54 -6.49 8.36
CA THR A 36 -15.02 -5.52 7.38
C THR A 36 -15.72 -4.17 7.51
N TRP A 37 -15.18 -3.17 6.82
CA TRP A 37 -15.77 -1.85 6.68
C TRP A 37 -16.36 -1.69 5.30
N VAL A 38 -17.50 -1.03 5.22
CA VAL A 38 -18.23 -0.67 4.01
C VAL A 38 -18.54 0.82 4.02
N TYR A 39 -18.90 1.37 2.88
CA TYR A 39 -19.34 2.76 2.77
C TYR A 39 -20.71 2.81 2.07
N TYR A 40 -21.62 3.57 2.66
CA TYR A 40 -22.93 3.85 2.07
C TYR A 40 -22.95 5.26 1.49
N ASP A 41 -23.58 5.42 0.33
CA ASP A 41 -23.83 6.74 -0.26
C ASP A 41 -25.03 7.44 0.39
N SER A 42 -25.33 8.67 -0.09
CA SER A 42 -26.44 9.47 0.42
C SER A 42 -27.83 8.84 0.18
N ASN A 43 -27.92 7.85 -0.70
CA ASN A 43 -29.16 7.10 -0.98
C ASN A 43 -29.23 5.80 -0.16
N GLY A 44 -28.24 5.53 0.68
CA GLY A 44 -28.17 4.33 1.49
C GLY A 44 -27.70 3.08 0.74
N TYR A 45 -27.12 3.23 -0.46
CA TYR A 45 -26.56 2.10 -1.20
C TYR A 45 -25.06 1.91 -0.86
N LYS A 46 -24.68 0.63 -0.72
CA LYS A 46 -23.28 0.27 -0.53
C LYS A 46 -22.50 0.54 -1.84
N VAL A 47 -21.43 1.34 -1.74
CA VAL A 47 -20.59 1.65 -2.89
C VAL A 47 -19.51 0.60 -3.11
N THR A 48 -19.10 0.39 -4.35
CA THR A 48 -18.10 -0.61 -4.76
C THR A 48 -17.09 0.00 -5.72
N ASN A 49 -15.88 -0.58 -5.81
CA ASN A 49 -14.82 -0.18 -6.75
C ASN A 49 -14.52 1.32 -6.69
N VAL A 50 -14.40 1.88 -5.51
CA VAL A 50 -14.27 3.33 -5.33
C VAL A 50 -13.32 3.70 -4.21
N TRP A 51 -12.59 4.78 -4.40
CA TRP A 51 -11.78 5.40 -3.37
C TRP A 51 -12.64 6.31 -2.48
N LYS A 52 -12.49 6.18 -1.17
CA LYS A 52 -13.14 7.03 -0.16
C LYS A 52 -12.14 7.46 0.90
N LYS A 53 -12.29 8.68 1.39
CA LYS A 53 -11.52 9.14 2.55
C LYS A 53 -12.27 8.82 3.85
N GLY A 54 -11.51 8.49 4.87
CA GLY A 54 -12.04 8.43 6.23
C GLY A 54 -12.12 9.82 6.87
N ALA A 55 -12.63 9.89 8.09
CA ALA A 55 -12.65 11.10 8.90
C ALA A 55 -11.23 11.64 9.25
N ASP A 56 -10.22 10.78 9.14
CA ASP A 56 -8.81 11.06 9.28
C ASP A 56 -8.17 11.66 8.01
N ASN A 57 -8.98 11.88 6.96
CA ASN A 57 -8.57 12.35 5.63
C ASN A 57 -7.65 11.39 4.86
N LEU A 58 -7.52 10.12 5.29
CA LEU A 58 -6.71 9.11 4.63
C LEU A 58 -7.54 8.31 3.61
N TRP A 59 -6.90 7.94 2.50
CA TRP A 59 -7.56 7.20 1.42
C TRP A 59 -7.71 5.72 1.76
N ARG A 60 -8.87 5.19 1.41
CA ARG A 60 -9.26 3.79 1.47
C ARG A 60 -9.95 3.37 0.19
N TYR A 61 -9.93 2.08 -0.11
CA TYR A 61 -10.56 1.54 -1.31
C TYR A 61 -11.62 0.51 -0.94
N LEU A 62 -12.79 0.62 -1.55
CA LEU A 62 -13.86 -0.40 -1.49
C LEU A 62 -13.75 -1.27 -2.74
N ASN A 63 -13.60 -2.58 -2.55
CA ASN A 63 -13.50 -3.57 -3.62
C ASN A 63 -14.85 -3.80 -4.32
N GLY A 64 -14.90 -4.75 -5.28
CA GLY A 64 -16.12 -5.09 -6.02
C GLY A 64 -17.28 -5.59 -5.16
N ASN A 65 -17.00 -6.09 -3.96
CA ASN A 65 -18.01 -6.51 -2.97
C ASN A 65 -18.43 -5.34 -2.04
N GLY A 66 -17.84 -4.16 -2.22
CA GLY A 66 -18.04 -2.98 -1.36
C GLY A 66 -17.39 -3.13 0.02
N GLU A 67 -16.37 -3.97 0.14
CA GLU A 67 -15.61 -4.19 1.36
C GLU A 67 -14.31 -3.39 1.30
N MET A 68 -13.88 -2.84 2.44
CA MET A 68 -12.62 -2.12 2.53
C MET A 68 -11.45 -3.06 2.26
N ALA A 69 -10.63 -2.72 1.28
CA ALA A 69 -9.41 -3.46 0.96
C ALA A 69 -8.37 -3.30 2.08
N VAL A 70 -7.78 -4.41 2.53
CA VAL A 70 -6.72 -4.44 3.56
C VAL A 70 -5.63 -5.43 3.16
N ASN A 71 -4.38 -5.13 3.51
CA ASN A 71 -3.21 -5.99 3.24
C ASN A 71 -3.18 -6.49 1.79
N THR A 72 -3.48 -5.63 0.82
CA THR A 72 -3.62 -6.04 -0.57
C THR A 72 -3.10 -5.01 -1.56
N TRP A 73 -2.60 -5.50 -2.67
CA TRP A 73 -2.28 -4.69 -3.83
C TRP A 73 -3.53 -4.39 -4.65
N LEU A 74 -3.60 -3.19 -5.20
CA LEU A 74 -4.61 -2.77 -6.17
C LEU A 74 -3.90 -2.46 -7.49
N ASP A 75 -4.30 -3.19 -8.55
CA ASP A 75 -3.79 -3.04 -9.93
C ASP A 75 -2.24 -3.05 -10.01
N ASN A 76 -1.57 -3.81 -9.16
CA ASN A 76 -0.11 -3.85 -8.99
C ASN A 76 0.54 -2.46 -8.80
N THR A 77 -0.24 -1.46 -8.46
CA THR A 77 0.19 -0.06 -8.41
C THR A 77 0.12 0.54 -7.01
N TYR A 78 -0.93 0.21 -6.25
CA TYR A 78 -1.18 0.74 -4.91
C TYR A 78 -1.21 -0.38 -3.89
N TYR A 79 -0.85 -0.07 -2.65
CA TYR A 79 -0.98 -1.03 -1.56
C TYR A 79 -1.81 -0.46 -0.42
N MET A 80 -2.77 -1.26 0.05
CA MET A 80 -3.57 -0.96 1.23
C MET A 80 -2.97 -1.70 2.43
N ASP A 81 -2.64 -0.97 3.48
CA ASP A 81 -2.07 -1.56 4.69
C ASP A 81 -3.09 -2.38 5.51
N SER A 82 -2.67 -2.91 6.66
CA SER A 82 -3.53 -3.69 7.56
C SER A 82 -4.71 -2.91 8.14
N ASN A 83 -4.68 -1.58 8.08
CA ASN A 83 -5.77 -0.70 8.52
C ASN A 83 -6.63 -0.23 7.34
N GLY A 84 -6.38 -0.76 6.13
CA GLY A 84 -7.04 -0.35 4.90
C GLY A 84 -6.66 1.06 4.44
N ILE A 85 -5.52 1.58 4.87
CA ILE A 85 -5.03 2.90 4.49
C ILE A 85 -4.08 2.77 3.31
N LEU A 86 -4.23 3.66 2.31
CA LEU A 86 -3.30 3.75 1.18
C LEU A 86 -1.89 4.08 1.68
N VAL A 87 -0.93 3.24 1.34
CA VAL A 87 0.49 3.48 1.65
C VAL A 87 1.03 4.60 0.76
N THR A 88 1.62 5.62 1.37
CA THR A 88 2.25 6.77 0.70
C THR A 88 3.59 7.10 1.33
N ASP A 89 4.52 7.65 0.56
CA ASP A 89 5.86 8.12 0.99
C ASP A 89 6.59 7.11 1.89
N LYS A 90 6.53 5.83 1.54
CA LYS A 90 6.97 4.76 2.43
C LYS A 90 7.64 3.60 1.69
N TRP A 91 8.70 3.09 2.30
CA TRP A 91 9.29 1.80 1.96
C TRP A 91 8.44 0.66 2.53
N MET A 92 8.19 -0.34 1.70
CA MET A 92 7.55 -1.60 2.09
C MET A 92 8.38 -2.77 1.57
N LYS A 93 8.36 -3.88 2.29
CA LYS A 93 8.93 -5.14 1.80
C LYS A 93 7.87 -6.22 1.82
N PHE A 94 7.85 -7.01 0.76
CA PHE A 94 6.95 -8.15 0.65
C PHE A 94 7.76 -9.40 0.41
N GLN A 95 7.30 -10.50 1.02
CA GLN A 95 7.89 -11.80 0.77
C GLN A 95 7.43 -12.29 -0.60
N GLU A 96 8.36 -12.77 -1.41
CA GLU A 96 8.04 -13.38 -2.69
C GLU A 96 7.30 -14.72 -2.47
N THR A 97 6.23 -14.95 -3.22
CA THR A 97 5.42 -16.16 -3.09
C THR A 97 6.27 -17.40 -3.44
N GLY A 98 6.36 -18.33 -2.49
CA GLY A 98 7.15 -19.56 -2.67
C GLY A 98 8.66 -19.40 -2.40
N SER A 99 9.10 -18.22 -1.95
CA SER A 99 10.49 -17.94 -1.60
C SER A 99 10.60 -17.46 -0.15
N SER A 100 11.81 -17.55 0.43
CA SER A 100 12.15 -16.86 1.69
C SER A 100 12.63 -15.43 1.47
N GLU A 101 12.78 -15.01 0.22
CA GLU A 101 13.29 -13.69 -0.12
C GLU A 101 12.25 -12.61 0.05
N TYR A 102 12.74 -11.40 0.38
CA TYR A 102 11.93 -10.19 0.46
C TYR A 102 12.34 -9.22 -0.62
N LYS A 103 11.35 -8.63 -1.30
CA LYS A 103 11.53 -7.57 -2.28
C LYS A 103 11.09 -6.23 -1.69
N TRP A 104 11.85 -5.19 -1.96
CA TRP A 104 11.57 -3.85 -1.48
C TRP A 104 10.90 -3.00 -2.55
N TYR A 105 9.94 -2.22 -2.12
CA TYR A 105 9.15 -1.30 -2.94
C TYR A 105 9.12 0.06 -2.27
N TYR A 106 8.98 1.11 -3.05
CA TYR A 106 8.72 2.44 -2.53
C TYR A 106 7.44 3.01 -3.12
N PHE A 107 6.55 3.46 -2.26
CA PHE A 107 5.32 4.15 -2.65
C PHE A 107 5.54 5.64 -2.51
N GLY A 108 5.36 6.40 -3.60
CA GLY A 108 5.50 7.85 -3.59
C GLY A 108 4.30 8.56 -2.93
N SER A 109 4.31 9.88 -2.94
CA SER A 109 3.26 10.73 -2.32
C SER A 109 1.86 10.52 -2.91
N SER A 110 1.78 10.07 -4.16
CA SER A 110 0.51 9.70 -4.81
C SER A 110 -0.01 8.33 -4.40
N GLY A 111 0.75 7.56 -3.61
CA GLY A 111 0.46 6.17 -3.27
C GLY A 111 0.83 5.16 -4.35
N LYS A 112 1.35 5.59 -5.49
CA LYS A 112 1.82 4.67 -6.53
C LYS A 112 3.18 4.10 -6.18
N ALA A 113 3.38 2.80 -6.39
CA ALA A 113 4.69 2.19 -6.38
C ALA A 113 5.55 2.79 -7.51
N ILE A 114 6.81 3.07 -7.23
CA ILE A 114 7.76 3.47 -8.26
C ILE A 114 8.11 2.24 -9.09
N MET A 115 8.03 2.34 -10.41
CA MET A 115 8.29 1.24 -11.34
C MET A 115 9.10 1.75 -12.53
N ASP A 116 9.97 0.88 -13.05
CA ASP A 116 10.80 1.11 -14.25
C ASP A 116 11.47 2.49 -14.26
N ASN A 117 12.01 2.89 -13.11
CA ASN A 117 12.57 4.24 -12.97
C ASN A 117 13.56 4.37 -11.80
N TRP A 118 14.40 5.38 -11.94
CA TRP A 118 15.19 5.92 -10.84
C TRP A 118 14.35 6.84 -9.96
N SER A 119 14.53 6.71 -8.65
CA SER A 119 13.91 7.65 -7.69
C SER A 119 14.92 8.10 -6.64
N LYS A 120 14.90 9.40 -6.33
CA LYS A 120 15.73 9.98 -5.28
C LYS A 120 14.93 10.02 -3.97
N ILE A 121 15.30 9.15 -3.04
CA ILE A 121 14.64 9.00 -1.74
C ILE A 121 15.67 9.31 -0.66
N ASN A 122 15.37 10.24 0.23
CA ASN A 122 16.28 10.67 1.30
C ASN A 122 17.70 10.97 0.79
N ASN A 123 17.79 11.70 -0.32
CA ASN A 123 19.04 12.11 -0.98
C ASN A 123 19.89 10.99 -1.60
N LYS A 124 19.41 9.75 -1.68
CA LYS A 124 20.04 8.62 -2.35
C LYS A 124 19.22 8.20 -3.56
N TRP A 125 19.87 7.75 -4.64
CA TRP A 125 19.20 7.22 -5.81
C TRP A 125 19.00 5.72 -5.69
N TYR A 126 17.81 5.26 -6.10
CA TYR A 126 17.40 3.86 -6.13
C TYR A 126 16.78 3.57 -7.49
N TYR A 127 17.04 2.40 -8.04
CA TYR A 127 16.42 1.92 -9.27
C TYR A 127 15.36 0.85 -8.93
N PHE A 128 14.20 0.98 -9.56
CA PHE A 128 13.10 0.03 -9.46
C PHE A 128 12.83 -0.55 -10.84
N ASP A 129 12.69 -1.87 -10.93
CA ASP A 129 12.36 -2.54 -12.17
C ASP A 129 10.89 -2.36 -12.59
N SER A 130 10.50 -3.03 -13.67
CA SER A 130 9.13 -2.98 -14.21
C SER A 130 8.06 -3.54 -13.26
N ASN A 131 8.45 -4.36 -12.27
CA ASN A 131 7.57 -4.86 -11.23
C ASN A 131 7.53 -3.94 -10.01
N GLY A 132 8.36 -2.89 -9.98
CA GLY A 132 8.52 -1.99 -8.84
C GLY A 132 9.47 -2.52 -7.76
N GLU A 133 10.25 -3.57 -8.04
CA GLU A 133 11.21 -4.13 -7.11
C GLU A 133 12.49 -3.28 -7.10
N MET A 134 12.92 -2.85 -5.90
CA MET A 134 14.19 -2.16 -5.73
C MET A 134 15.34 -3.09 -6.12
N GLN A 135 16.19 -2.59 -7.01
CA GLN A 135 17.29 -3.36 -7.54
C GLN A 135 18.58 -3.15 -6.73
N THR A 136 19.44 -4.19 -6.72
CA THR A 136 20.77 -4.21 -6.12
C THR A 136 21.77 -4.77 -7.14
N GLY A 137 23.05 -4.52 -6.92
CA GLY A 137 24.07 -4.96 -7.89
C GLY A 137 24.11 -4.08 -9.15
N TRP A 138 24.50 -4.68 -10.26
CA TRP A 138 24.57 -4.00 -11.55
C TRP A 138 23.18 -3.86 -12.17
N VAL A 139 22.85 -2.67 -12.65
CA VAL A 139 21.56 -2.36 -13.28
C VAL A 139 21.77 -1.64 -14.62
N LEU A 140 20.77 -1.69 -15.51
CA LEU A 140 20.74 -1.05 -16.81
C LEU A 140 22.00 -1.38 -17.65
N ASP A 141 22.13 -2.64 -18.04
CA ASP A 141 23.27 -3.15 -18.84
C ASP A 141 24.63 -2.85 -18.20
N ASN A 142 24.73 -3.01 -16.89
CA ASN A 142 25.95 -2.80 -16.10
C ASN A 142 26.48 -1.33 -16.14
N MET A 143 25.60 -0.36 -16.42
CA MET A 143 25.99 1.06 -16.39
C MET A 143 26.04 1.65 -14.99
N TYR A 144 25.23 1.14 -14.08
CA TYR A 144 25.13 1.64 -12.70
C TYR A 144 25.21 0.50 -11.70
N TYR A 145 25.78 0.79 -10.54
CA TYR A 145 25.87 -0.18 -9.46
C TYR A 145 25.10 0.30 -8.23
N CYS A 146 24.15 -0.51 -7.76
CA CYS A 146 23.40 -0.32 -6.53
C CYS A 146 23.97 -1.25 -5.45
N GLY A 147 24.28 -0.71 -4.26
CA GLY A 147 24.76 -1.53 -3.15
C GLY A 147 23.68 -2.49 -2.62
N THR A 148 24.04 -3.30 -1.64
CA THR A 148 23.11 -4.24 -0.97
C THR A 148 21.94 -3.51 -0.27
N ASP A 149 22.11 -2.22 0.03
CA ASP A 149 21.03 -1.34 0.54
C ASP A 149 20.17 -0.73 -0.58
N GLY A 150 20.41 -1.10 -1.85
CA GLY A 150 19.73 -0.58 -3.05
C GLY A 150 20.21 0.81 -3.49
N ALA A 151 21.00 1.52 -2.68
CA ALA A 151 21.44 2.86 -3.04
C ALA A 151 22.53 2.83 -4.13
N MET A 152 22.34 3.65 -5.18
CA MET A 152 23.34 3.83 -6.24
C MET A 152 24.67 4.30 -5.65
N ARG A 153 25.75 3.65 -6.05
CA ARG A 153 27.13 4.01 -5.67
C ARG A 153 27.70 5.01 -6.67
N THR A 154 28.47 5.95 -6.15
CA THR A 154 29.21 6.95 -6.94
C THR A 154 30.68 6.96 -6.53
N GLY A 155 31.55 7.44 -7.45
CA GLY A 155 33.00 7.44 -7.22
C GLY A 155 33.63 6.07 -7.45
N TRP A 156 34.89 5.94 -7.07
CA TRP A 156 35.64 4.70 -7.22
C TRP A 156 35.14 3.64 -6.27
N GLN A 157 34.70 2.50 -6.81
CA GLN A 157 34.27 1.33 -6.07
C GLN A 157 35.16 0.16 -6.41
N LYS A 158 35.59 -0.62 -5.42
CA LYS A 158 36.23 -1.91 -5.65
C LYS A 158 35.11 -2.94 -5.83
N LEU A 159 34.75 -3.17 -7.08
CA LEU A 159 33.69 -4.11 -7.44
C LEU A 159 34.30 -5.24 -8.26
N PHE A 160 33.76 -6.43 -8.09
CA PHE A 160 34.10 -7.55 -8.96
C PHE A 160 33.09 -7.59 -10.10
N PRO A 161 33.51 -7.89 -11.34
CA PRO A 161 32.60 -8.11 -12.45
C PRO A 161 31.58 -9.19 -12.11
N PRO A 162 30.34 -9.13 -12.62
CA PRO A 162 29.30 -10.10 -12.33
C PRO A 162 29.66 -11.55 -12.64
N ASP A 163 30.63 -11.77 -13.57
CA ASP A 163 31.10 -13.09 -14.00
C ASP A 163 32.54 -13.39 -13.55
N SER A 164 33.06 -12.70 -12.53
CA SER A 164 34.39 -13.01 -12.04
C SER A 164 34.33 -14.22 -11.10
N ASP A 165 35.05 -15.29 -11.45
CA ASP A 165 35.34 -16.42 -10.56
C ASP A 165 36.32 -16.03 -9.41
N TYR A 166 36.44 -14.73 -9.11
CA TYR A 166 37.32 -14.25 -8.07
C TYR A 166 36.64 -14.43 -6.70
N ASP A 167 37.10 -15.45 -6.00
CA ASP A 167 36.86 -15.66 -4.57
C ASP A 167 37.91 -14.86 -3.79
N PRO A 168 37.54 -13.82 -3.03
CA PRO A 168 38.48 -13.14 -2.16
C PRO A 168 38.61 -13.95 -0.86
N ASP A 169 39.59 -14.84 -0.75
CA ASP A 169 40.06 -15.37 0.52
C ASP A 169 40.54 -14.24 1.46
#